data_dd952820202b18ecc95632d9f27b7b8a
#
_entry.id   dd952820202b18ecc95632d9f27b7b8a
#
_cell.length_a   1.000
_cell.length_b   1.000
_cell.length_c   1.000
_cell.angle_alpha   90.00
_cell.angle_beta   90.00
_cell.angle_gamma   90.00
#
_symmetry.space_group_name_H-M   'P 1'
#
loop_
_entity.id
_entity.type
_entity.pdbx_description
1 polymer ?
#
loop_
_entity_poly.entity_id
_entity_poly.type
_entity_poly.pdbx_seq_one_letter_code
_entity_poly.pdbx_strand_id
1 'polypeptide(L)'
;MKKSLKILFILCLVVGVAVAGLNLFAASQSDRLAEIEEQQAARKQALAQIAAADILGIDPETVVVPDEVVVSGMDSFVMKLNSSSAMLWVVVVDALIIGVGGFAYSAYKQKKKAKQGVKKLGSSGSVLGILIALVALCLDLAIASPVFFTASNFLNVFQQIALNFVVAVGMTFVIISGGIDLSVGSNIALSGLLMGILMKNFGVPVIITIIVCILFSGLIGLINGMLISFLNLPPFIATLGMMSIVRGAAYTVTNGQPIYTFPKGFTAISSRVGGIPLYSTLILIAVFLLGWYILRYTRIGRFTYAVGGNENCAKLSGINLKKVKCFVYMFSGLCCGVAALLLSSRLDSAVPTNADGQEMDAIAAVVIGGTSMSGGEGSMFGTLIGILIIGIIANGLNLLGVAQGPQKMVKGLIIVIAVIIDVIRRKASESAK
;
A
#
# COMPACT_ATOMS: atom_id res chain seq x y z
N MET A 1 17.28 4.24 -26.49
CA MET A 1 16.46 3.26 -25.76
C MET A 1 17.16 1.94 -25.42
N LYS A 2 17.84 1.23 -26.35
CA LYS A 2 18.59 -0.02 -26.05
C LYS A 2 19.75 0.14 -25.07
N LYS A 3 20.48 1.27 -25.09
CA LYS A 3 21.59 1.55 -24.16
C LYS A 3 21.08 1.84 -22.74
N SER A 4 20.03 2.66 -22.59
CA SER A 4 19.49 3.03 -21.27
C SER A 4 18.90 1.82 -20.51
N LEU A 5 18.22 0.91 -21.22
CA LEU A 5 17.66 -0.30 -20.60
C LEU A 5 18.75 -1.30 -20.17
N LYS A 6 19.83 -1.41 -20.96
CA LYS A 6 21.00 -2.22 -20.58
C LYS A 6 21.74 -1.63 -19.38
N ILE A 7 21.87 -0.28 -19.34
CA ILE A 7 22.49 0.42 -18.21
C ILE A 7 21.66 0.20 -16.93
N LEU A 8 20.33 0.34 -17.01
CA LEU A 8 19.43 0.10 -15.88
C LEU A 8 19.54 -1.35 -15.38
N PHE A 9 19.53 -2.32 -16.29
CA PHE A 9 19.66 -3.74 -15.95
C PHE A 9 21.02 -4.06 -15.29
N ILE A 10 22.13 -3.50 -15.85
CA ILE A 10 23.47 -3.66 -15.27
C ILE A 10 23.54 -2.99 -13.90
N LEU A 11 22.96 -1.79 -13.74
CA LEU A 11 22.93 -1.08 -12.47
C LEU A 11 22.17 -1.89 -11.40
N CYS A 12 21.01 -2.45 -11.77
CA CYS A 12 20.22 -3.32 -10.90
C CYS A 12 21.01 -4.59 -10.52
N LEU A 13 21.69 -5.21 -11.47
CA LEU A 13 22.50 -6.41 -11.23
C LEU A 13 23.69 -6.11 -10.31
N VAL A 14 24.38 -4.98 -10.51
CA VAL A 14 25.51 -4.54 -9.67
C VAL A 14 25.05 -4.24 -8.26
N VAL A 15 23.92 -3.57 -8.10
CA VAL A 15 23.33 -3.27 -6.77
C VAL A 15 22.93 -4.59 -6.10
N GLY A 16 22.26 -5.51 -6.79
CA GLY A 16 21.87 -6.82 -6.25
C GLY A 16 23.07 -7.66 -5.79
N VAL A 17 24.14 -7.71 -6.59
CA VAL A 17 25.37 -8.44 -6.21
C VAL A 17 26.08 -7.79 -5.02
N ALA A 18 26.17 -6.45 -4.99
CA ALA A 18 26.78 -5.73 -3.86
C ALA A 18 26.03 -5.97 -2.57
N VAL A 19 24.71 -6.01 -2.64
CA VAL A 19 23.82 -6.22 -1.52
C VAL A 19 23.89 -7.68 -1.04
N ALA A 20 23.85 -8.66 -1.93
CA ALA A 20 24.05 -10.08 -1.59
C ALA A 20 25.44 -10.30 -0.93
N GLY A 21 26.47 -9.62 -1.40
CA GLY A 21 27.81 -9.66 -0.80
C GLY A 21 27.84 -9.09 0.63
N LEU A 22 27.14 -7.99 0.88
CA LEU A 22 27.00 -7.41 2.21
C LEU A 22 26.24 -8.34 3.18
N ASN A 23 25.22 -9.05 2.68
CA ASN A 23 24.48 -10.02 3.49
C ASN A 23 25.33 -11.24 3.87
N LEU A 24 26.08 -11.79 2.92
CA LEU A 24 26.98 -12.90 3.19
C LEU A 24 28.06 -12.49 4.21
N PHE A 25 28.56 -11.27 4.09
CA PHE A 25 29.52 -10.72 5.06
C PHE A 25 28.88 -10.56 6.45
N ALA A 26 27.67 -9.99 6.54
CA ALA A 26 26.93 -9.86 7.81
C ALA A 26 26.66 -11.23 8.45
N ALA A 27 26.22 -12.21 7.65
CA ALA A 27 25.98 -13.58 8.11
C ALA A 27 27.28 -14.26 8.64
N SER A 28 28.43 -13.99 8.02
CA SER A 28 29.72 -14.53 8.47
C SER A 28 30.21 -13.97 9.81
N GLN A 29 29.62 -12.86 10.27
CA GLN A 29 29.96 -12.22 11.54
C GLN A 29 28.90 -12.46 12.65
N SER A 30 27.88 -13.29 12.38
CA SER A 30 26.70 -13.46 13.27
C SER A 30 27.08 -13.89 14.70
N ASP A 31 28.02 -14.86 14.82
CA ASP A 31 28.40 -15.40 16.13
C ASP A 31 29.12 -14.36 17.01
N ARG A 32 30.01 -13.60 16.39
CA ARG A 32 30.71 -12.50 17.07
C ARG A 32 29.77 -11.38 17.51
N LEU A 33 28.78 -11.05 16.68
CA LEU A 33 27.79 -10.02 16.99
C LEU A 33 26.86 -10.45 18.13
N ALA A 34 26.46 -11.72 18.16
CA ALA A 34 25.65 -12.29 19.24
C ALA A 34 26.38 -12.20 20.59
N GLU A 35 27.67 -12.48 20.62
CA GLU A 35 28.50 -12.37 21.81
C GLU A 35 28.59 -10.92 22.32
N ILE A 36 28.76 -9.95 21.41
CA ILE A 36 28.80 -8.51 21.75
C ILE A 36 27.44 -8.05 22.30
N GLU A 37 26.33 -8.47 21.70
CA GLU A 37 24.97 -8.13 22.14
C GLU A 37 24.67 -8.71 23.52
N GLU A 38 25.08 -9.96 23.79
CA GLU A 38 24.91 -10.61 25.09
C GLU A 38 25.70 -9.88 26.19
N GLN A 39 26.95 -9.51 25.93
CA GLN A 39 27.78 -8.76 26.87
C GLN A 39 27.21 -7.36 27.16
N GLN A 40 26.69 -6.66 26.14
CA GLN A 40 26.03 -5.36 26.34
C GLN A 40 24.73 -5.49 27.13
N ALA A 41 23.96 -6.55 26.91
CA ALA A 41 22.74 -6.81 27.69
C ALA A 41 23.05 -7.11 29.15
N ALA A 42 24.05 -7.95 29.42
CA ALA A 42 24.50 -8.27 30.78
C ALA A 42 24.98 -7.03 31.54
N ARG A 43 25.78 -6.17 30.87
CA ARG A 43 26.23 -4.90 31.46
C ARG A 43 25.07 -3.95 31.77
N LYS A 44 24.11 -3.81 30.85
CA LYS A 44 22.93 -2.98 31.05
C LYS A 44 22.07 -3.48 32.21
N GLN A 45 21.96 -4.79 32.39
CA GLN A 45 21.24 -5.39 33.52
C GLN A 45 21.95 -5.15 34.84
N ALA A 46 23.28 -5.29 34.88
CA ALA A 46 24.07 -5.00 36.06
C ALA A 46 23.96 -3.51 36.49
N LEU A 47 24.04 -2.59 35.53
CA LEU A 47 23.86 -1.15 35.79
C LEU A 47 22.43 -0.83 36.28
N ALA A 48 21.41 -1.50 35.76
CA ALA A 48 20.04 -1.35 36.26
C ALA A 48 19.87 -1.88 37.70
N GLN A 49 20.55 -2.95 38.05
CA GLN A 49 20.58 -3.46 39.44
C GLN A 49 21.26 -2.51 40.42
N ILE A 50 22.37 -1.89 40.02
CA ILE A 50 23.03 -0.84 40.82
C ILE A 50 22.10 0.35 41.01
N ALA A 51 21.41 0.81 39.95
CA ALA A 51 20.48 1.92 40.04
C ALA A 51 19.26 1.61 40.94
N ALA A 52 18.91 0.35 41.12
CA ALA A 52 17.82 -0.10 41.98
C ALA A 52 18.32 -0.58 43.38
N ALA A 53 19.60 -0.56 43.62
CA ALA A 53 20.21 -1.12 44.85
C ALA A 53 19.67 -0.48 46.13
N ASP A 54 19.50 0.84 46.15
CA ASP A 54 18.91 1.58 47.29
C ASP A 54 17.47 1.16 47.59
N ILE A 55 16.71 0.75 46.57
CA ILE A 55 15.30 0.32 46.70
C ILE A 55 15.22 -1.14 47.18
N LEU A 56 16.18 -1.96 46.73
CA LEU A 56 16.19 -3.42 47.00
C LEU A 56 17.01 -3.80 48.23
N GLY A 57 17.71 -2.85 48.86
CA GLY A 57 18.57 -3.11 50.04
C GLY A 57 19.79 -3.95 49.69
N ILE A 58 20.27 -3.90 48.45
CA ILE A 58 21.46 -4.60 47.98
C ILE A 58 22.66 -3.64 48.06
N ASP A 59 23.79 -4.13 48.53
CA ASP A 59 25.03 -3.35 48.51
C ASP A 59 25.49 -3.15 47.05
N PRO A 60 25.58 -1.91 46.56
CA PRO A 60 26.00 -1.63 45.19
C PRO A 60 27.38 -2.17 44.81
N GLU A 61 28.28 -2.32 45.81
CA GLU A 61 29.64 -2.84 45.60
C GLU A 61 29.65 -4.37 45.32
N THR A 62 28.55 -5.07 45.57
CA THR A 62 28.44 -6.52 45.32
C THR A 62 28.06 -6.85 43.88
N VAL A 63 27.61 -5.87 43.10
CA VAL A 63 27.20 -6.08 41.71
C VAL A 63 28.41 -5.97 40.78
N VAL A 64 28.80 -7.09 40.18
CA VAL A 64 29.90 -7.12 39.20
C VAL A 64 29.39 -6.56 37.87
N VAL A 65 29.93 -5.41 37.47
CA VAL A 65 29.64 -4.80 36.16
C VAL A 65 30.66 -5.32 35.12
N PRO A 66 30.23 -5.98 34.05
CA PRO A 66 31.15 -6.38 33.00
C PRO A 66 31.87 -5.18 32.37
N ASP A 67 33.09 -5.41 31.90
CA ASP A 67 33.88 -4.39 31.20
C ASP A 67 33.16 -3.77 30.01
N GLU A 68 33.53 -2.54 29.66
CA GLU A 68 32.94 -1.86 28.53
C GLU A 68 33.43 -2.49 27.24
N VAL A 69 32.49 -3.04 26.47
CA VAL A 69 32.77 -3.63 25.15
C VAL A 69 33.01 -2.50 24.17
N VAL A 70 34.24 -2.33 23.70
CA VAL A 70 34.60 -1.38 22.65
C VAL A 70 34.12 -1.95 21.31
N VAL A 71 32.97 -1.45 20.86
CA VAL A 71 32.43 -1.82 19.56
C VAL A 71 33.14 -1.03 18.47
N SER A 72 33.87 -1.72 17.59
CA SER A 72 34.53 -1.06 16.46
C SER A 72 33.50 -0.41 15.52
N GLY A 73 33.92 0.59 14.75
CA GLY A 73 33.04 1.22 13.76
C GLY A 73 32.48 0.22 12.74
N MET A 74 33.25 -0.84 12.45
CA MET A 74 32.81 -1.91 11.54
C MET A 74 31.79 -2.81 12.22
N ASP A 75 31.98 -3.21 13.47
CA ASP A 75 31.02 -4.02 14.23
C ASP A 75 29.69 -3.26 14.43
N SER A 76 29.76 -1.96 14.73
CA SER A 76 28.58 -1.09 14.81
C SER A 76 27.82 -1.00 13.47
N PHE A 77 28.56 -0.94 12.36
CA PHE A 77 27.95 -0.95 11.02
C PHE A 77 27.31 -2.31 10.71
N VAL A 78 27.98 -3.42 11.02
CA VAL A 78 27.45 -4.77 10.80
C VAL A 78 26.30 -5.08 11.74
N MET A 79 26.32 -4.61 13.00
CA MET A 79 25.16 -4.68 13.91
C MET A 79 23.95 -3.94 13.35
N LYS A 80 24.14 -2.75 12.79
CA LYS A 80 23.07 -2.01 12.09
C LYS A 80 22.57 -2.71 10.83
N LEU A 81 23.43 -3.43 10.13
CA LEU A 81 23.07 -4.26 8.98
C LEU A 81 22.34 -5.54 9.39
N ASN A 82 22.77 -6.17 10.49
CA ASN A 82 22.21 -7.42 11.01
C ASN A 82 20.97 -7.20 11.89
N SER A 83 20.76 -5.97 12.39
CA SER A 83 19.45 -5.62 12.95
C SER A 83 18.41 -5.90 11.87
N SER A 84 17.41 -6.72 12.20
CA SER A 84 16.43 -7.33 11.30
C SER A 84 15.85 -6.41 10.21
N SER A 85 15.90 -5.10 10.43
CA SER A 85 15.46 -4.09 9.50
C SER A 85 16.36 -3.88 8.27
N ALA A 86 17.69 -3.96 8.40
CA ALA A 86 18.59 -3.63 7.29
C ALA A 86 18.72 -4.80 6.29
N MET A 87 18.79 -6.04 6.79
CA MET A 87 18.85 -7.25 5.97
C MET A 87 17.62 -7.39 5.08
N LEU A 88 16.50 -6.90 5.55
CA LEU A 88 15.22 -6.92 4.86
C LEU A 88 15.07 -5.91 3.75
N TRP A 89 15.59 -4.72 3.97
CA TRP A 89 15.68 -3.73 2.92
C TRP A 89 16.31 -4.30 1.67
N VAL A 90 17.26 -5.15 1.89
CA VAL A 90 18.03 -5.86 0.88
C VAL A 90 17.18 -6.89 0.16
N VAL A 91 16.50 -7.78 0.90
CA VAL A 91 15.63 -8.82 0.30
C VAL A 91 14.47 -8.18 -0.46
N VAL A 92 13.85 -7.14 0.09
CA VAL A 92 12.73 -6.45 -0.58
C VAL A 92 13.19 -5.67 -1.81
N VAL A 93 14.36 -5.02 -1.76
CA VAL A 93 14.94 -4.33 -2.91
C VAL A 93 15.35 -5.33 -3.99
N ASP A 94 15.94 -6.47 -3.63
CA ASP A 94 16.30 -7.54 -4.58
C ASP A 94 15.06 -8.17 -5.21
N ALA A 95 14.03 -8.50 -4.44
CA ALA A 95 12.77 -9.02 -4.97
C ALA A 95 12.08 -8.02 -5.92
N LEU A 96 12.11 -6.72 -5.60
CA LEU A 96 11.62 -5.66 -6.47
C LEU A 96 12.46 -5.53 -7.74
N ILE A 97 13.79 -5.58 -7.63
CA ILE A 97 14.70 -5.50 -8.77
C ILE A 97 14.53 -6.71 -9.69
N ILE A 98 14.42 -7.92 -9.14
CA ILE A 98 14.22 -9.16 -9.89
C ILE A 98 12.82 -9.16 -10.53
N GLY A 99 11.77 -8.80 -9.78
CA GLY A 99 10.40 -8.72 -10.29
C GLY A 99 10.25 -7.70 -11.40
N VAL A 100 10.80 -6.51 -11.22
CA VAL A 100 10.79 -5.41 -12.19
C VAL A 100 11.70 -5.71 -13.39
N GLY A 101 12.88 -6.25 -13.17
CA GLY A 101 13.82 -6.66 -14.22
C GLY A 101 13.24 -7.79 -15.07
N GLY A 102 12.63 -8.81 -14.45
CA GLY A 102 11.94 -9.91 -15.13
C GLY A 102 10.76 -9.42 -15.96
N PHE A 103 9.98 -8.49 -15.43
CA PHE A 103 8.86 -7.86 -16.16
C PHE A 103 9.34 -7.02 -17.36
N ALA A 104 10.33 -6.16 -17.16
CA ALA A 104 10.92 -5.35 -18.23
C ALA A 104 11.56 -6.23 -19.32
N TYR A 105 12.21 -7.34 -18.94
CA TYR A 105 12.77 -8.33 -19.89
C TYR A 105 11.69 -9.09 -20.64
N SER A 106 10.61 -9.50 -19.98
CA SER A 106 9.47 -10.17 -20.63
C SER A 106 8.77 -9.26 -21.64
N ALA A 107 8.56 -7.99 -21.27
CA ALA A 107 8.00 -6.96 -22.16
C ALA A 107 8.91 -6.68 -23.38
N TYR A 108 10.24 -6.70 -23.18
CA TYR A 108 11.23 -6.57 -24.26
C TYR A 108 11.22 -7.78 -25.19
N LYS A 109 11.16 -9.02 -24.65
CA LYS A 109 11.11 -10.27 -25.43
C LYS A 109 9.82 -10.40 -26.25
N GLN A 110 8.69 -9.94 -25.71
CA GLN A 110 7.41 -9.85 -26.45
C GLN A 110 7.50 -8.87 -27.62
N LYS A 111 8.18 -7.73 -27.46
CA LYS A 111 8.39 -6.75 -28.53
C LYS A 111 9.25 -7.29 -29.67
N LYS A 112 10.23 -8.15 -29.36
CA LYS A 112 11.07 -8.82 -30.37
C LYS A 112 10.27 -9.86 -31.17
N LYS A 113 9.32 -10.58 -30.51
CA LYS A 113 8.41 -11.55 -31.16
C LYS A 113 7.30 -10.85 -31.97
N ALA A 114 6.79 -9.71 -31.51
CA ALA A 114 5.77 -8.95 -32.26
C ALA A 114 6.30 -8.40 -33.59
N LYS A 115 7.61 -8.07 -33.70
CA LYS A 115 8.27 -7.72 -34.97
C LYS A 115 8.40 -8.90 -35.96
N GLN A 116 8.18 -10.13 -35.49
CA GLN A 116 8.28 -11.36 -36.31
C GLN A 116 6.91 -11.91 -36.74
N GLY A 117 5.85 -11.10 -36.73
CA GLY A 117 4.54 -11.49 -37.29
C GLY A 117 3.73 -12.49 -36.45
N VAL A 118 4.10 -12.72 -35.19
CA VAL A 118 3.33 -13.60 -34.28
C VAL A 118 2.18 -12.82 -33.64
N LYS A 119 0.95 -13.32 -33.85
CA LYS A 119 -0.30 -12.78 -33.28
C LYS A 119 -0.13 -12.26 -31.85
N LYS A 120 -0.64 -11.04 -31.59
CA LYS A 120 -0.80 -10.43 -30.26
C LYS A 120 -1.31 -11.46 -29.25
N LEU A 121 -0.45 -11.95 -28.38
CA LEU A 121 -0.92 -12.50 -27.11
C LEU A 121 -1.41 -11.31 -26.29
N GLY A 122 -2.72 -11.24 -26.09
CA GLY A 122 -3.39 -10.16 -25.37
C GLY A 122 -2.81 -9.94 -23.96
N SER A 123 -3.37 -8.99 -23.24
CA SER A 123 -3.06 -8.48 -21.89
C SER A 123 -2.54 -9.51 -20.83
N SER A 124 -2.70 -10.81 -21.09
CA SER A 124 -2.26 -11.94 -20.26
C SER A 124 -0.75 -12.01 -19.98
N GLY A 125 0.09 -11.48 -20.86
CA GLY A 125 1.56 -11.55 -20.64
C GLY A 125 2.09 -10.60 -19.57
N SER A 126 1.42 -9.49 -19.33
CA SER A 126 1.79 -8.56 -18.26
C SER A 126 1.36 -9.07 -16.88
N VAL A 127 0.19 -9.69 -16.82
CA VAL A 127 -0.36 -10.27 -15.57
C VAL A 127 0.51 -11.44 -15.10
N LEU A 128 0.99 -12.28 -16.02
CA LEU A 128 1.87 -13.40 -15.67
C LEU A 128 3.19 -12.93 -15.05
N GLY A 129 3.80 -11.86 -15.57
CA GLY A 129 5.04 -11.31 -15.00
C GLY A 129 4.86 -10.78 -13.57
N ILE A 130 3.73 -10.13 -13.31
CA ILE A 130 3.38 -9.62 -11.98
C ILE A 130 3.09 -10.79 -11.01
N LEU A 131 2.45 -11.85 -11.50
CA LEU A 131 2.17 -13.05 -10.69
C LEU A 131 3.46 -13.78 -10.30
N ILE A 132 4.43 -13.88 -11.21
CA ILE A 132 5.76 -14.46 -10.92
C ILE A 132 6.48 -13.64 -9.84
N ALA A 133 6.43 -12.31 -9.93
CA ALA A 133 7.00 -11.43 -8.90
C ALA A 133 6.32 -11.63 -7.53
N LEU A 134 5.00 -11.80 -7.50
CA LEU A 134 4.26 -12.09 -6.27
C LEU A 134 4.68 -13.42 -5.65
N VAL A 135 4.83 -14.48 -6.46
CA VAL A 135 5.25 -15.80 -5.98
C VAL A 135 6.68 -15.75 -5.44
N ALA A 136 7.60 -15.09 -6.15
CA ALA A 136 8.97 -14.91 -5.69
C ALA A 136 9.01 -14.19 -4.33
N LEU A 137 8.28 -13.08 -4.18
CA LEU A 137 8.18 -12.34 -2.93
C LEU A 137 7.64 -13.21 -1.77
N CYS A 138 6.63 -14.05 -2.04
CA CYS A 138 6.09 -14.97 -1.03
C CYS A 138 7.13 -16.02 -0.60
N LEU A 139 7.93 -16.54 -1.53
CA LEU A 139 9.00 -17.50 -1.23
C LEU A 139 10.12 -16.85 -0.41
N ASP A 140 10.54 -15.65 -0.76
CA ASP A 140 11.55 -14.89 -0.02
C ASP A 140 11.11 -14.62 1.43
N LEU A 141 9.86 -14.18 1.62
CA LEU A 141 9.31 -13.95 2.95
C LEU A 141 9.10 -15.25 3.76
N ALA A 142 8.82 -16.36 3.09
CA ALA A 142 8.73 -17.67 3.73
C ALA A 142 10.07 -18.15 4.29
N ILE A 143 11.17 -17.86 3.59
CA ILE A 143 12.52 -18.15 4.04
C ILE A 143 12.92 -17.20 5.17
N ALA A 144 12.55 -15.91 5.07
CA ALA A 144 12.91 -14.87 6.02
C ALA A 144 12.13 -14.94 7.35
N SER A 145 10.91 -15.49 7.35
CA SER A 145 10.06 -15.56 8.54
C SER A 145 9.26 -16.86 8.62
N PRO A 146 9.49 -17.72 9.63
CA PRO A 146 8.72 -18.96 9.81
C PRO A 146 7.24 -18.70 10.12
N VAL A 147 6.88 -17.48 10.55
CA VAL A 147 5.50 -17.09 10.85
C VAL A 147 4.73 -16.72 9.59
N PHE A 148 5.40 -16.46 8.47
CA PHE A 148 4.77 -15.95 7.26
C PHE A 148 3.64 -16.88 6.73
N PHE A 149 3.87 -18.18 6.65
CA PHE A 149 2.87 -19.17 6.20
C PHE A 149 1.92 -19.69 7.29
N THR A 150 1.87 -19.06 8.46
CA THR A 150 0.88 -19.47 9.47
C THR A 150 -0.53 -18.99 9.08
N ALA A 151 -1.54 -19.81 9.42
CA ALA A 151 -2.95 -19.46 9.17
C ALA A 151 -3.33 -18.12 9.83
N SER A 152 -2.82 -17.85 11.02
CA SER A 152 -3.07 -16.58 11.73
C SER A 152 -2.52 -15.38 10.96
N ASN A 153 -1.29 -15.46 10.44
CA ASN A 153 -0.71 -14.39 9.64
C ASN A 153 -1.48 -14.19 8.34
N PHE A 154 -1.84 -15.28 7.65
CA PHE A 154 -2.63 -15.20 6.41
C PHE A 154 -3.96 -14.48 6.62
N LEU A 155 -4.67 -14.76 7.70
CA LEU A 155 -5.91 -14.08 8.05
C LEU A 155 -5.69 -12.59 8.39
N ASN A 156 -4.60 -12.26 9.06
CA ASN A 156 -4.22 -10.87 9.34
C ASN A 156 -3.94 -10.09 8.06
N VAL A 157 -3.13 -10.67 7.16
CA VAL A 157 -2.83 -10.12 5.83
C VAL A 157 -4.12 -9.87 5.06
N PHE A 158 -5.02 -10.84 5.06
CA PHE A 158 -6.27 -10.75 4.34
C PHE A 158 -7.16 -9.60 4.85
N GLN A 159 -7.26 -9.42 6.18
CA GLN A 159 -7.99 -8.29 6.77
C GLN A 159 -7.36 -6.94 6.45
N GLN A 160 -6.03 -6.86 6.41
CA GLN A 160 -5.30 -5.65 6.06
C GLN A 160 -5.48 -5.30 4.57
N ILE A 161 -5.37 -6.30 3.72
CA ILE A 161 -5.55 -6.15 2.26
C ILE A 161 -7.00 -5.75 1.94
N ALA A 162 -8.01 -6.24 2.67
CA ALA A 162 -9.41 -5.92 2.41
C ALA A 162 -9.67 -4.40 2.42
N LEU A 163 -9.14 -3.68 3.39
CA LEU A 163 -9.21 -2.22 3.44
C LEU A 163 -8.58 -1.57 2.20
N ASN A 164 -7.31 -1.87 1.97
CA ASN A 164 -6.54 -1.27 0.88
C ASN A 164 -7.13 -1.61 -0.49
N PHE A 165 -7.72 -2.80 -0.60
CA PHE A 165 -8.35 -3.26 -1.83
C PHE A 165 -9.59 -2.44 -2.18
N VAL A 166 -10.47 -2.17 -1.21
CA VAL A 166 -11.66 -1.34 -1.43
C VAL A 166 -11.28 0.04 -1.93
N VAL A 167 -10.24 0.66 -1.34
CA VAL A 167 -9.71 1.96 -1.80
C VAL A 167 -9.14 1.85 -3.21
N ALA A 168 -8.36 0.80 -3.49
CA ALA A 168 -7.75 0.57 -4.80
C ALA A 168 -8.79 0.33 -5.91
N VAL A 169 -9.95 -0.27 -5.59
CA VAL A 169 -11.07 -0.38 -6.54
C VAL A 169 -11.54 1.01 -6.99
N GLY A 170 -11.78 1.93 -6.06
CA GLY A 170 -12.14 3.32 -6.38
C GLY A 170 -11.04 4.02 -7.17
N MET A 171 -9.79 3.92 -6.70
CA MET A 171 -8.62 4.51 -7.35
C MET A 171 -8.39 3.99 -8.78
N THR A 172 -8.76 2.73 -9.07
CA THR A 172 -8.67 2.15 -10.42
C THR A 172 -9.51 2.95 -11.43
N PHE A 173 -10.73 3.33 -11.07
CA PHE A 173 -11.57 4.17 -11.93
C PHE A 173 -10.96 5.56 -12.14
N VAL A 174 -10.44 6.14 -11.06
CA VAL A 174 -9.82 7.47 -11.09
C VAL A 174 -8.62 7.47 -12.03
N ILE A 175 -7.68 6.51 -11.87
CA ILE A 175 -6.47 6.43 -12.70
C ILE A 175 -6.82 6.07 -14.15
N ILE A 176 -7.75 5.13 -14.41
CA ILE A 176 -8.20 4.82 -15.78
C ILE A 176 -8.79 6.07 -16.45
N SER A 177 -9.46 6.96 -15.71
CA SER A 177 -9.98 8.22 -16.27
C SER A 177 -8.92 9.31 -16.52
N GLY A 178 -7.64 9.04 -16.20
CA GLY A 178 -6.54 9.99 -16.30
C GLY A 178 -6.43 10.94 -15.10
N GLY A 179 -7.08 10.62 -13.97
CA GLY A 179 -7.05 11.41 -12.73
C GLY A 179 -6.21 10.79 -11.62
N ILE A 180 -6.07 11.53 -10.53
CA ILE A 180 -5.48 11.07 -9.27
C ILE A 180 -6.36 11.59 -8.15
N ASP A 181 -6.60 10.78 -7.10
CA ASP A 181 -7.34 11.18 -5.91
C ASP A 181 -6.47 11.02 -4.67
N LEU A 182 -5.90 12.13 -4.20
CA LEU A 182 -5.09 12.17 -2.99
C LEU A 182 -5.92 12.30 -1.71
N SER A 183 -7.21 12.61 -1.83
CA SER A 183 -8.07 12.85 -0.68
C SER A 183 -8.57 11.58 0.01
N VAL A 184 -8.33 10.39 -0.58
CA VAL A 184 -8.90 9.13 -0.10
C VAL A 184 -8.56 8.83 1.36
N GLY A 185 -7.31 9.04 1.79
CA GLY A 185 -6.89 8.78 3.18
C GLY A 185 -7.57 9.70 4.19
N SER A 186 -7.66 11.00 3.88
CA SER A 186 -8.36 11.98 4.73
C SER A 186 -9.87 11.75 4.77
N ASN A 187 -10.46 11.33 3.63
CA ASN A 187 -11.88 10.98 3.53
C ASN A 187 -12.21 9.75 4.40
N ILE A 188 -11.36 8.73 4.41
CA ILE A 188 -11.49 7.57 5.30
C ILE A 188 -11.47 7.99 6.77
N ALA A 189 -10.50 8.85 7.15
CA ALA A 189 -10.37 9.31 8.53
C ALA A 189 -11.63 10.08 8.99
N LEU A 190 -12.06 11.09 8.22
CA LEU A 190 -13.23 11.90 8.57
C LEU A 190 -14.50 11.04 8.60
N SER A 191 -14.70 10.15 7.65
CA SER A 191 -15.87 9.26 7.61
C SER A 191 -15.90 8.31 8.81
N GLY A 192 -14.75 7.76 9.22
CA GLY A 192 -14.66 6.93 10.44
C GLY A 192 -14.96 7.71 11.72
N LEU A 193 -14.46 8.94 11.84
CA LEU A 193 -14.77 9.82 12.96
C LEU A 193 -16.27 10.18 13.01
N LEU A 194 -16.87 10.49 11.85
CA LEU A 194 -18.30 10.74 11.73
C LEU A 194 -19.12 9.53 12.17
N MET A 195 -18.72 8.30 11.79
CA MET A 195 -19.36 7.08 12.29
C MET A 195 -19.34 7.03 13.82
N GLY A 196 -18.19 7.33 14.44
CA GLY A 196 -18.05 7.37 15.88
C GLY A 196 -18.94 8.43 16.54
N ILE A 197 -18.95 9.65 16.01
CA ILE A 197 -19.75 10.75 16.53
C ILE A 197 -21.24 10.42 16.45
N LEU A 198 -21.74 9.95 15.32
CA LEU A 198 -23.15 9.63 15.13
C LEU A 198 -23.61 8.51 16.08
N MET A 199 -22.82 7.46 16.25
CA MET A 199 -23.18 6.35 17.12
C MET A 199 -23.07 6.68 18.62
N LYS A 200 -21.99 7.38 19.03
CA LYS A 200 -21.73 7.62 20.46
C LYS A 200 -22.37 8.88 21.00
N ASN A 201 -22.32 9.97 20.27
CA ASN A 201 -22.81 11.27 20.76
C ASN A 201 -24.30 11.46 20.45
N PHE A 202 -24.76 10.95 19.30
CA PHE A 202 -26.15 11.11 18.86
C PHE A 202 -26.98 9.84 18.98
N GLY A 203 -26.42 8.70 19.37
CA GLY A 203 -27.14 7.43 19.54
C GLY A 203 -27.78 6.89 18.26
N VAL A 204 -27.26 7.29 17.08
CA VAL A 204 -27.82 6.86 15.79
C VAL A 204 -27.56 5.36 15.58
N PRO A 205 -28.58 4.57 15.16
CA PRO A 205 -28.42 3.16 14.90
C PRO A 205 -27.27 2.86 13.91
N VAL A 206 -26.54 1.75 14.14
CA VAL A 206 -25.36 1.35 13.38
C VAL A 206 -25.59 1.35 11.86
N ILE A 207 -26.71 0.74 11.41
CA ILE A 207 -27.02 0.61 9.96
C ILE A 207 -27.22 1.99 9.33
N ILE A 208 -27.97 2.88 9.99
CA ILE A 208 -28.22 4.24 9.50
C ILE A 208 -26.90 5.02 9.43
N THR A 209 -26.08 4.93 10.47
CA THR A 209 -24.76 5.56 10.52
C THR A 209 -23.87 5.10 9.36
N ILE A 210 -23.82 3.81 9.08
CA ILE A 210 -23.02 3.27 7.96
C ILE A 210 -23.47 3.87 6.64
N ILE A 211 -24.79 3.85 6.36
CA ILE A 211 -25.32 4.37 5.10
C ILE A 211 -25.02 5.87 4.95
N VAL A 212 -25.31 6.66 6.00
CA VAL A 212 -25.09 8.11 5.99
C VAL A 212 -23.62 8.44 5.76
N CYS A 213 -22.69 7.76 6.46
CA CYS A 213 -21.26 8.04 6.33
C CYS A 213 -20.68 7.60 4.99
N ILE A 214 -21.15 6.49 4.41
CA ILE A 214 -20.75 6.08 3.05
C ILE A 214 -21.24 7.12 2.03
N LEU A 215 -22.47 7.58 2.13
CA LEU A 215 -23.01 8.62 1.24
C LEU A 215 -22.26 9.96 1.41
N PHE A 216 -21.96 10.34 2.64
CA PHE A 216 -21.16 11.52 2.95
C PHE A 216 -19.76 11.44 2.34
N SER A 217 -19.10 10.30 2.45
CA SER A 217 -17.81 10.03 1.82
C SER A 217 -17.90 10.13 0.29
N GLY A 218 -18.98 9.60 -0.29
CA GLY A 218 -19.28 9.72 -1.72
C GLY A 218 -19.52 11.19 -2.15
N LEU A 219 -20.15 12.01 -1.27
CA LEU A 219 -20.35 13.43 -1.52
C LEU A 219 -19.02 14.19 -1.58
N ILE A 220 -18.05 13.89 -0.72
CA ILE A 220 -16.68 14.46 -0.78
C ILE A 220 -16.05 14.11 -2.14
N GLY A 221 -16.14 12.86 -2.56
CA GLY A 221 -15.67 12.45 -3.89
C GLY A 221 -16.41 13.17 -5.03
N LEU A 222 -17.73 13.34 -4.93
CA LEU A 222 -18.50 14.08 -5.91
C LEU A 222 -18.04 15.54 -6.01
N ILE A 223 -17.75 16.20 -4.89
CA ILE A 223 -17.20 17.56 -4.86
C ILE A 223 -15.87 17.61 -5.62
N ASN A 224 -14.95 16.65 -5.40
CA ASN A 224 -13.73 16.54 -6.19
C ASN A 224 -14.02 16.42 -7.69
N GLY A 225 -14.95 15.53 -8.06
CA GLY A 225 -15.39 15.36 -9.44
C GLY A 225 -15.95 16.64 -10.05
N MET A 226 -16.71 17.42 -9.28
CA MET A 226 -17.25 18.71 -9.73
C MET A 226 -16.15 19.76 -9.90
N LEU A 227 -15.21 19.92 -8.95
CA LEU A 227 -14.09 20.83 -9.05
C LEU A 227 -13.26 20.56 -10.31
N ILE A 228 -12.99 19.28 -10.58
CA ILE A 228 -12.19 18.86 -11.75
C ILE A 228 -12.97 19.04 -13.06
N SER A 229 -14.27 18.74 -13.09
CA SER A 229 -15.00 18.68 -14.34
C SER A 229 -15.72 19.98 -14.74
N PHE A 230 -16.13 20.81 -13.77
CA PHE A 230 -16.81 22.07 -14.05
C PHE A 230 -15.88 23.28 -14.00
N LEU A 231 -14.91 23.26 -13.04
CA LEU A 231 -13.95 24.34 -12.90
C LEU A 231 -12.64 24.08 -13.66
N ASN A 232 -12.51 22.90 -14.31
CA ASN A 232 -11.31 22.44 -15.02
C ASN A 232 -10.04 22.50 -14.19
N LEU A 233 -10.14 22.28 -12.87
CA LEU A 233 -8.97 22.20 -12.00
C LEU A 233 -8.16 20.92 -12.34
N PRO A 234 -6.81 21.01 -12.34
CA PRO A 234 -5.98 19.82 -12.43
C PRO A 234 -6.32 18.85 -11.29
N PRO A 235 -6.55 17.54 -11.58
CA PRO A 235 -6.95 16.55 -10.58
C PRO A 235 -6.07 16.53 -9.33
N PHE A 236 -4.75 16.61 -9.52
CA PHE A 236 -3.78 16.63 -8.43
C PHE A 236 -4.02 17.81 -7.47
N ILE A 237 -4.23 19.03 -8.00
CA ILE A 237 -4.43 20.24 -7.19
C ILE A 237 -5.76 20.18 -6.43
N ALA A 238 -6.83 19.78 -7.12
CA ALA A 238 -8.16 19.69 -6.51
C ALA A 238 -8.17 18.67 -5.35
N THR A 239 -7.62 17.48 -5.56
CA THR A 239 -7.64 16.41 -4.56
C THR A 239 -6.63 16.62 -3.44
N LEU A 240 -5.49 17.28 -3.70
CA LEU A 240 -4.54 17.70 -2.66
C LEU A 240 -5.15 18.77 -1.75
N GLY A 241 -5.83 19.75 -2.33
CA GLY A 241 -6.58 20.75 -1.55
C GLY A 241 -7.67 20.11 -0.71
N MET A 242 -8.46 19.21 -1.30
CA MET A 242 -9.50 18.47 -0.58
C MET A 242 -8.92 17.57 0.52
N MET A 243 -7.78 16.91 0.28
CA MET A 243 -7.07 16.14 1.31
C MET A 243 -6.80 17.00 2.54
N SER A 244 -6.29 18.21 2.34
CA SER A 244 -5.97 19.14 3.45
C SER A 244 -7.23 19.65 4.15
N ILE A 245 -8.28 20.00 3.40
CA ILE A 245 -9.57 20.46 3.97
C ILE A 245 -10.21 19.35 4.81
N VAL A 246 -10.33 18.13 4.25
CA VAL A 246 -10.97 17.01 4.92
C VAL A 246 -10.16 16.53 6.13
N ARG A 247 -8.81 16.55 6.02
CA ARG A 247 -7.94 16.23 7.16
C ARG A 247 -8.07 17.29 8.26
N GLY A 248 -8.09 18.56 7.91
CA GLY A 248 -8.36 19.66 8.84
C GLY A 248 -9.71 19.54 9.53
N ALA A 249 -10.78 19.20 8.77
CA ALA A 249 -12.10 18.93 9.33
C ALA A 249 -12.06 17.75 10.33
N ALA A 250 -11.34 16.68 10.02
CA ALA A 250 -11.18 15.53 10.92
C ALA A 250 -10.56 15.94 12.27
N TYR A 251 -9.56 16.81 12.26
CA TYR A 251 -8.98 17.35 13.49
C TYR A 251 -9.94 18.29 14.22
N THR A 252 -10.64 19.15 13.50
CA THR A 252 -11.52 20.16 14.07
C THR A 252 -12.74 19.54 14.78
N VAL A 253 -13.42 18.58 14.16
CA VAL A 253 -14.65 17.98 14.72
C VAL A 253 -14.40 17.16 15.99
N THR A 254 -13.17 16.76 16.26
CA THR A 254 -12.80 15.98 17.44
C THR A 254 -11.81 16.70 18.36
N ASN A 255 -11.42 17.93 18.05
CA ASN A 255 -10.30 18.63 18.71
C ASN A 255 -9.01 17.77 18.75
N GLY A 256 -8.78 17.00 17.68
CA GLY A 256 -7.64 16.09 17.58
C GLY A 256 -7.76 14.82 18.41
N GLN A 257 -8.84 14.63 19.16
CA GLN A 257 -9.01 13.48 20.05
C GLN A 257 -9.53 12.25 19.30
N PRO A 258 -9.04 11.06 19.65
CA PRO A 258 -9.57 9.82 19.10
C PRO A 258 -10.93 9.45 19.72
N ILE A 259 -11.74 8.73 18.95
CA ILE A 259 -12.98 8.12 19.42
C ILE A 259 -12.77 6.62 19.54
N TYR A 260 -12.94 6.07 20.73
CA TYR A 260 -12.75 4.65 21.04
C TYR A 260 -14.06 3.95 21.40
N THR A 261 -14.05 2.63 21.40
CA THR A 261 -15.13 1.77 21.90
C THR A 261 -16.45 1.98 21.18
N PHE A 262 -16.55 1.41 20.00
CA PHE A 262 -17.76 1.44 19.20
C PHE A 262 -18.81 0.41 19.68
N PRO A 263 -20.08 0.55 19.30
CA PRO A 263 -21.10 -0.45 19.61
C PRO A 263 -20.73 -1.83 19.09
N LYS A 264 -21.02 -2.90 19.86
CA LYS A 264 -20.71 -4.29 19.49
C LYS A 264 -21.24 -4.69 18.11
N GLY A 265 -22.39 -4.18 17.69
CA GLY A 265 -22.95 -4.44 16.35
C GLY A 265 -22.11 -3.86 15.21
N PHE A 266 -21.34 -2.79 15.48
CA PHE A 266 -20.43 -2.18 14.51
C PHE A 266 -19.10 -2.96 14.45
N THR A 267 -18.49 -3.26 15.59
CA THR A 267 -17.22 -4.00 15.65
C THR A 267 -17.35 -5.45 15.17
N ALA A 268 -18.56 -6.03 15.26
CA ALA A 268 -18.88 -7.35 14.73
C ALA A 268 -18.60 -7.47 13.22
N ILE A 269 -18.65 -6.37 12.45
CA ILE A 269 -18.39 -6.36 11.00
C ILE A 269 -16.95 -6.78 10.67
N SER A 270 -15.98 -6.45 11.51
CA SER A 270 -14.59 -6.86 11.35
C SER A 270 -14.18 -7.99 12.30
N SER A 271 -15.09 -8.52 13.11
CA SER A 271 -14.84 -9.66 13.98
C SER A 271 -14.65 -10.96 13.18
N ARG A 272 -14.00 -11.93 13.81
CA ARG A 272 -13.78 -13.25 13.22
C ARG A 272 -14.93 -14.20 13.65
N VAL A 273 -15.61 -14.75 12.68
CA VAL A 273 -16.62 -15.80 12.87
C VAL A 273 -15.99 -17.13 12.50
N GLY A 274 -15.85 -18.05 13.46
CA GLY A 274 -15.15 -19.32 13.23
C GLY A 274 -13.68 -19.14 12.86
N GLY A 275 -13.03 -18.06 13.34
CA GLY A 275 -11.63 -17.73 13.01
C GLY A 275 -11.44 -16.94 11.70
N ILE A 276 -12.47 -16.81 10.87
CA ILE A 276 -12.42 -16.13 9.57
C ILE A 276 -13.08 -14.75 9.64
N PRO A 277 -12.52 -13.68 9.05
CA PRO A 277 -13.14 -12.37 8.98
C PRO A 277 -14.24 -12.33 7.89
N LEU A 278 -15.34 -13.03 8.16
CA LEU A 278 -16.38 -13.36 7.17
C LEU A 278 -17.00 -12.09 6.53
N TYR A 279 -17.46 -11.16 7.34
CA TYR A 279 -18.16 -9.96 6.82
C TYR A 279 -17.23 -9.03 6.05
N SER A 280 -15.99 -8.82 6.52
CA SER A 280 -15.00 -8.04 5.78
C SER A 280 -14.65 -8.67 4.43
N THR A 281 -14.60 -10.01 4.37
CA THR A 281 -14.40 -10.78 3.14
C THR A 281 -15.56 -10.62 2.16
N LEU A 282 -16.79 -10.72 2.66
CA LEU A 282 -18.00 -10.54 1.83
C LEU A 282 -18.08 -9.12 1.26
N ILE A 283 -17.78 -8.10 2.08
CA ILE A 283 -17.73 -6.70 1.62
C ILE A 283 -16.67 -6.51 0.53
N LEU A 284 -15.48 -7.08 0.72
CA LEU A 284 -14.39 -7.04 -0.29
C LEU A 284 -14.87 -7.66 -1.61
N ILE A 285 -15.42 -8.86 -1.56
CA ILE A 285 -15.91 -9.57 -2.76
C ILE A 285 -17.03 -8.76 -3.42
N ALA A 286 -17.97 -8.22 -2.65
CA ALA A 286 -19.07 -7.41 -3.19
C ALA A 286 -18.56 -6.15 -3.91
N VAL A 287 -17.62 -5.42 -3.29
CA VAL A 287 -17.02 -4.21 -3.89
C VAL A 287 -16.21 -4.56 -5.14
N PHE A 288 -15.45 -5.68 -5.10
CA PHE A 288 -14.73 -6.17 -6.28
C PHE A 288 -15.67 -6.49 -7.45
N LEU A 289 -16.68 -7.30 -7.19
CA LEU A 289 -17.63 -7.71 -8.23
C LEU A 289 -18.39 -6.51 -8.78
N LEU A 290 -18.80 -5.57 -7.92
CA LEU A 290 -19.44 -4.34 -8.33
C LEU A 290 -18.52 -3.48 -9.22
N GLY A 291 -17.29 -3.22 -8.78
CA GLY A 291 -16.31 -2.46 -9.53
C GLY A 291 -15.97 -3.13 -10.86
N TRP A 292 -15.72 -4.44 -10.86
CA TRP A 292 -15.46 -5.23 -12.06
C TRP A 292 -16.64 -5.19 -13.03
N TYR A 293 -17.88 -5.37 -12.51
CA TYR A 293 -19.10 -5.31 -13.33
C TYR A 293 -19.28 -3.92 -13.95
N ILE A 294 -19.15 -2.84 -13.16
CA ILE A 294 -19.28 -1.47 -13.68
C ILE A 294 -18.24 -1.22 -14.77
N LEU A 295 -16.96 -1.55 -14.50
CA LEU A 295 -15.87 -1.27 -15.43
C LEU A 295 -15.98 -2.07 -16.73
N ARG A 296 -16.42 -3.35 -16.65
CA ARG A 296 -16.43 -4.28 -17.78
C ARG A 296 -17.71 -4.23 -18.60
N TYR A 297 -18.87 -4.11 -17.96
CA TYR A 297 -20.16 -4.35 -18.60
C TYR A 297 -21.03 -3.10 -18.78
N THR A 298 -20.76 -2.01 -18.06
CA THR A 298 -21.62 -0.80 -18.14
C THR A 298 -21.11 0.21 -19.17
N ARG A 299 -22.00 1.14 -19.57
CA ARG A 299 -21.64 2.27 -20.44
C ARG A 299 -20.64 3.20 -19.74
N ILE A 300 -20.81 3.41 -18.44
CA ILE A 300 -19.94 4.31 -17.68
C ILE A 300 -18.50 3.78 -17.62
N GLY A 301 -18.31 2.47 -17.47
CA GLY A 301 -16.99 1.86 -17.52
C GLY A 301 -16.30 2.08 -18.87
N ARG A 302 -17.01 1.84 -19.99
CA ARG A 302 -16.46 2.13 -21.31
C ARG A 302 -16.14 3.61 -21.53
N PHE A 303 -16.97 4.50 -21.01
CA PHE A 303 -16.72 5.94 -21.08
C PHE A 303 -15.51 6.35 -20.22
N THR A 304 -15.28 5.71 -19.07
CA THR A 304 -14.09 5.93 -18.25
C THR A 304 -12.81 5.63 -19.03
N TYR A 305 -12.75 4.51 -19.74
CA TYR A 305 -11.62 4.19 -20.61
C TYR A 305 -11.47 5.18 -21.78
N ALA A 306 -12.59 5.58 -22.40
CA ALA A 306 -12.54 6.52 -23.52
C ALA A 306 -12.03 7.90 -23.09
N VAL A 307 -12.51 8.40 -21.95
CA VAL A 307 -12.10 9.71 -21.39
C VAL A 307 -10.61 9.68 -21.03
N GLY A 308 -10.13 8.63 -20.36
CA GLY A 308 -8.72 8.52 -20.01
C GLY A 308 -7.80 8.27 -21.21
N GLY A 309 -8.30 7.65 -22.28
CA GLY A 309 -7.53 7.44 -23.50
C GLY A 309 -7.30 8.73 -24.30
N ASN A 310 -8.35 9.52 -24.49
CA ASN A 310 -8.27 10.85 -25.12
C ASN A 310 -9.54 11.65 -24.84
N GLU A 311 -9.48 12.65 -23.97
CA GLU A 311 -10.62 13.50 -23.62
C GLU A 311 -11.25 14.21 -24.82
N ASN A 312 -10.44 14.73 -25.75
CA ASN A 312 -10.95 15.44 -26.91
C ASN A 312 -11.72 14.52 -27.85
N CYS A 313 -11.18 13.34 -28.14
CA CYS A 313 -11.87 12.33 -28.94
C CYS A 313 -13.16 11.85 -28.26
N ALA A 314 -13.14 11.62 -26.94
CA ALA A 314 -14.31 11.25 -26.18
C ALA A 314 -15.42 12.31 -26.24
N LYS A 315 -15.06 13.60 -26.11
CA LYS A 315 -15.97 14.74 -26.24
C LYS A 315 -16.58 14.82 -27.64
N LEU A 316 -15.77 14.69 -28.68
CA LEU A 316 -16.24 14.70 -30.08
C LEU A 316 -17.16 13.51 -30.39
N SER A 317 -16.97 12.38 -29.69
CA SER A 317 -17.85 11.21 -29.78
C SER A 317 -19.15 11.33 -28.96
N GLY A 318 -19.45 12.51 -28.42
CA GLY A 318 -20.67 12.80 -27.65
C GLY A 318 -20.66 12.31 -26.22
N ILE A 319 -19.50 11.90 -25.66
CA ILE A 319 -19.39 11.48 -24.25
C ILE A 319 -19.40 12.72 -23.35
N ASN A 320 -20.30 12.70 -22.36
CA ASN A 320 -20.35 13.79 -21.36
C ASN A 320 -19.25 13.60 -20.32
N LEU A 321 -18.11 14.30 -20.52
CA LEU A 321 -16.93 14.22 -19.67
C LEU A 321 -17.24 14.57 -18.20
N LYS A 322 -18.12 15.58 -17.99
CA LYS A 322 -18.48 16.03 -16.63
C LYS A 322 -19.16 14.92 -15.84
N LYS A 323 -20.15 14.23 -16.45
CA LYS A 323 -20.84 13.11 -15.80
C LYS A 323 -19.89 11.95 -15.48
N VAL A 324 -18.97 11.64 -16.39
CA VAL A 324 -18.00 10.56 -16.19
C VAL A 324 -17.06 10.89 -15.05
N LYS A 325 -16.44 12.07 -15.04
CA LYS A 325 -15.51 12.50 -13.99
C LYS A 325 -16.22 12.57 -12.63
N CYS A 326 -17.39 13.20 -12.54
CA CYS A 326 -18.17 13.24 -11.29
C CYS A 326 -18.48 11.84 -10.76
N PHE A 327 -18.91 10.91 -11.63
CA PHE A 327 -19.18 9.53 -11.22
C PHE A 327 -17.93 8.83 -10.69
N VAL A 328 -16.80 8.95 -11.38
CA VAL A 328 -15.56 8.26 -11.03
C VAL A 328 -15.06 8.69 -9.64
N TYR A 329 -15.04 10.00 -9.37
CA TYR A 329 -14.61 10.50 -8.06
C TYR A 329 -15.64 10.23 -6.97
N MET A 330 -16.93 10.31 -7.27
CA MET A 330 -17.99 9.91 -6.34
C MET A 330 -17.86 8.43 -5.96
N PHE A 331 -17.60 7.55 -6.93
CA PHE A 331 -17.41 6.13 -6.69
C PHE A 331 -16.15 5.86 -5.83
N SER A 332 -15.04 6.59 -6.09
CA SER A 332 -13.85 6.58 -5.22
C SER A 332 -14.21 6.97 -3.79
N GLY A 333 -14.99 8.04 -3.62
CA GLY A 333 -15.47 8.46 -2.31
C GLY A 333 -16.35 7.41 -1.61
N LEU A 334 -17.29 6.77 -2.32
CA LEU A 334 -18.08 5.66 -1.75
C LEU A 334 -17.19 4.51 -1.26
N CYS A 335 -16.18 4.15 -2.04
CA CYS A 335 -15.18 3.16 -1.63
C CYS A 335 -14.42 3.62 -0.36
N CYS A 336 -14.09 4.91 -0.22
CA CYS A 336 -13.49 5.45 1.01
C CYS A 336 -14.41 5.29 2.22
N GLY A 337 -15.72 5.50 2.07
CA GLY A 337 -16.70 5.28 3.14
C GLY A 337 -16.77 3.83 3.59
N VAL A 338 -16.75 2.88 2.64
CA VAL A 338 -16.66 1.43 2.95
C VAL A 338 -15.32 1.08 3.60
N ALA A 339 -14.23 1.68 3.17
CA ALA A 339 -12.92 1.49 3.78
C ALA A 339 -12.88 2.05 5.21
N ALA A 340 -13.52 3.20 5.46
CA ALA A 340 -13.67 3.77 6.80
C ALA A 340 -14.43 2.84 7.75
N LEU A 341 -15.52 2.22 7.27
CA LEU A 341 -16.27 1.20 7.99
C LEU A 341 -15.34 0.03 8.40
N LEU A 342 -14.62 -0.55 7.46
CA LEU A 342 -13.73 -1.69 7.71
C LEU A 342 -12.60 -1.33 8.67
N LEU A 343 -12.00 -0.15 8.52
CA LEU A 343 -10.91 0.31 9.38
C LEU A 343 -11.37 0.55 10.81
N SER A 344 -12.44 1.37 10.98
CA SER A 344 -12.91 1.76 12.31
C SER A 344 -13.54 0.59 13.07
N SER A 345 -14.23 -0.34 12.38
CA SER A 345 -14.76 -1.56 13.01
C SER A 345 -13.66 -2.54 13.42
N ARG A 346 -12.55 -2.58 12.67
CA ARG A 346 -11.39 -3.43 12.99
C ARG A 346 -10.57 -2.90 14.17
N LEU A 347 -10.34 -1.58 14.21
CA LEU A 347 -9.53 -0.95 15.25
C LEU A 347 -10.32 -0.63 16.52
N ASP A 348 -11.64 -0.77 16.49
CA ASP A 348 -12.55 -0.31 17.53
C ASP A 348 -12.30 1.17 17.91
N SER A 349 -11.85 1.94 16.94
CA SER A 349 -11.46 3.34 17.13
C SER A 349 -11.46 4.11 15.81
N ALA A 350 -11.62 5.43 15.90
CA ALA A 350 -11.37 6.37 14.82
C ALA A 350 -10.46 7.51 15.31
N VAL A 351 -9.44 7.81 14.52
CA VAL A 351 -8.43 8.82 14.84
C VAL A 351 -8.26 9.76 13.64
N PRO A 352 -8.01 11.06 13.85
CA PRO A 352 -7.80 12.00 12.72
C PRO A 352 -6.65 11.62 11.79
N THR A 353 -5.66 10.88 12.29
CA THR A 353 -4.49 10.39 11.52
C THR A 353 -4.73 9.06 10.82
N ASN A 354 -5.89 8.45 10.97
CA ASN A 354 -6.20 7.18 10.30
C ASN A 354 -6.03 7.29 8.79
N ALA A 355 -5.61 6.19 8.18
CA ALA A 355 -5.41 6.06 6.74
C ALA A 355 -4.40 7.05 6.12
N ASP A 356 -3.46 7.60 6.91
CA ASP A 356 -2.37 8.43 6.39
C ASP A 356 -1.46 7.59 5.48
N GLY A 357 -1.28 8.05 4.22
CA GLY A 357 -0.50 7.34 3.19
C GLY A 357 -1.27 6.25 2.43
N GLN A 358 -2.56 6.01 2.73
CA GLN A 358 -3.38 5.02 2.01
C GLN A 358 -3.59 5.38 0.53
N GLU A 359 -3.59 6.68 0.20
CA GLU A 359 -3.59 7.17 -1.17
C GLU A 359 -2.39 6.65 -1.96
N MET A 360 -1.20 6.64 -1.35
CA MET A 360 0.02 6.14 -1.97
C MET A 360 -0.03 4.62 -2.18
N ASP A 361 -0.50 3.87 -1.18
CA ASP A 361 -0.67 2.42 -1.27
C ASP A 361 -1.66 2.05 -2.38
N ALA A 362 -2.78 2.77 -2.50
CA ALA A 362 -3.78 2.54 -3.53
C ALA A 362 -3.25 2.85 -4.93
N ILE A 363 -2.56 3.99 -5.12
CA ILE A 363 -1.93 4.35 -6.39
C ILE A 363 -0.89 3.30 -6.78
N ALA A 364 0.02 2.94 -5.85
CA ALA A 364 1.05 1.93 -6.10
C ALA A 364 0.44 0.60 -6.53
N ALA A 365 -0.58 0.11 -5.84
CA ALA A 365 -1.25 -1.13 -6.16
C ALA A 365 -1.88 -1.11 -7.56
N VAL A 366 -2.57 -0.03 -7.92
CA VAL A 366 -3.24 0.11 -9.21
C VAL A 366 -2.22 0.18 -10.36
N VAL A 367 -1.11 0.90 -10.16
CA VAL A 367 -0.03 1.05 -11.17
C VAL A 367 0.77 -0.24 -11.32
N ILE A 368 1.17 -0.89 -10.22
CA ILE A 368 1.81 -2.21 -10.23
C ILE A 368 0.90 -3.23 -10.90
N GLY A 369 -0.41 -3.14 -10.67
CA GLY A 369 -1.43 -3.94 -11.32
C GLY A 369 -1.54 -3.73 -12.84
N GLY A 370 -0.78 -2.78 -13.41
CA GLY A 370 -0.67 -2.53 -14.84
C GLY A 370 -1.69 -1.52 -15.39
N THR A 371 -2.32 -0.74 -14.52
CA THR A 371 -3.12 0.42 -14.92
C THR A 371 -2.18 1.59 -15.24
N SER A 372 -2.35 2.22 -16.39
CA SER A 372 -1.51 3.34 -16.81
C SER A 372 -1.87 4.63 -16.09
N MET A 373 -0.87 5.32 -15.54
CA MET A 373 -1.02 6.66 -14.94
C MET A 373 -1.52 7.72 -15.94
N SER A 374 -1.34 7.46 -17.24
CA SER A 374 -1.82 8.37 -18.29
C SER A 374 -3.30 8.15 -18.65
N GLY A 375 -3.97 7.17 -18.03
CA GLY A 375 -5.35 6.81 -18.29
C GLY A 375 -5.54 5.89 -19.51
N GLY A 376 -6.77 5.47 -19.72
CA GLY A 376 -7.22 4.69 -20.89
C GLY A 376 -6.87 3.20 -20.86
N GLU A 377 -6.02 2.75 -19.98
CA GLU A 377 -5.61 1.34 -19.83
C GLU A 377 -5.61 0.92 -18.37
N GLY A 378 -6.10 -0.29 -18.10
CA GLY A 378 -6.11 -0.87 -16.75
C GLY A 378 -7.08 -2.02 -16.61
N SER A 379 -7.04 -2.73 -15.49
CA SER A 379 -7.98 -3.82 -15.21
C SER A 379 -8.16 -4.02 -13.70
N MET A 380 -9.37 -4.41 -13.30
CA MET A 380 -9.68 -4.72 -11.89
C MET A 380 -8.89 -5.93 -11.36
N PHE A 381 -8.65 -6.93 -12.21
CA PHE A 381 -7.82 -8.09 -11.84
C PHE A 381 -6.34 -7.71 -11.66
N GLY A 382 -5.83 -6.78 -12.48
CA GLY A 382 -4.50 -6.22 -12.28
C GLY A 382 -4.39 -5.53 -10.93
N THR A 383 -5.37 -4.69 -10.58
CA THR A 383 -5.43 -4.03 -9.27
C THR A 383 -5.47 -5.04 -8.12
N LEU A 384 -6.22 -6.14 -8.26
CA LEU A 384 -6.25 -7.22 -7.26
C LEU A 384 -4.84 -7.79 -7.00
N ILE A 385 -4.09 -8.08 -8.05
CA ILE A 385 -2.72 -8.60 -7.92
C ILE A 385 -1.78 -7.53 -7.33
N GLY A 386 -1.92 -6.28 -7.77
CA GLY A 386 -1.10 -5.18 -7.25
C GLY A 386 -1.30 -4.94 -5.76
N ILE A 387 -2.55 -5.01 -5.26
CA ILE A 387 -2.81 -4.82 -3.82
C ILE A 387 -2.33 -6.02 -2.99
N LEU A 388 -2.35 -7.24 -3.55
CA LEU A 388 -1.75 -8.40 -2.91
C LEU A 388 -0.23 -8.20 -2.74
N ILE A 389 0.46 -7.68 -3.74
CA ILE A 389 1.90 -7.37 -3.67
C ILE A 389 2.16 -6.33 -2.58
N ILE A 390 1.48 -5.18 -2.61
CA ILE A 390 1.67 -4.12 -1.61
C ILE A 390 1.33 -4.62 -0.19
N GLY A 391 0.24 -5.38 -0.05
CA GLY A 391 -0.16 -5.94 1.25
C GLY A 391 0.83 -6.97 1.80
N ILE A 392 1.38 -7.83 0.95
CA ILE A 392 2.40 -8.83 1.34
C ILE A 392 3.72 -8.14 1.69
N ILE A 393 4.14 -7.11 0.95
CA ILE A 393 5.32 -6.30 1.30
C ILE A 393 5.11 -5.65 2.68
N ALA A 394 3.98 -4.99 2.91
CA ALA A 394 3.68 -4.36 4.19
C ALA A 394 3.64 -5.37 5.35
N ASN A 395 3.06 -6.55 5.13
CA ASN A 395 3.04 -7.63 6.12
C ASN A 395 4.46 -8.17 6.39
N GLY A 396 5.24 -8.43 5.34
CA GLY A 396 6.61 -8.88 5.49
C GLY A 396 7.45 -7.89 6.30
N LEU A 397 7.39 -6.61 5.98
CA LEU A 397 8.07 -5.55 6.74
C LEU A 397 7.64 -5.51 8.21
N ASN A 398 6.35 -5.73 8.50
CA ASN A 398 5.85 -5.83 9.88
C ASN A 398 6.35 -7.07 10.61
N LEU A 399 6.32 -8.26 9.97
CA LEU A 399 6.79 -9.52 10.56
C LEU A 399 8.26 -9.47 10.93
N LEU A 400 9.03 -8.68 10.23
CA LEU A 400 10.45 -8.53 10.39
C LEU A 400 10.81 -7.31 11.25
N GLY A 401 9.81 -6.73 11.94
CA GLY A 401 10.03 -5.68 12.93
C GLY A 401 10.49 -4.35 12.35
N VAL A 402 10.34 -4.11 11.04
CA VAL A 402 10.77 -2.86 10.41
C VAL A 402 9.92 -1.68 10.92
N ALA A 403 10.57 -0.64 11.45
CA ALA A 403 9.89 0.55 11.93
C ALA A 403 9.11 1.27 10.81
N GLN A 404 8.10 2.07 11.18
CA GLN A 404 7.20 2.74 10.21
C GLN A 404 7.93 3.70 9.24
N GLY A 405 8.98 4.39 9.69
CA GLY A 405 9.75 5.31 8.85
C GLY A 405 10.34 4.63 7.62
N PRO A 406 11.19 3.60 7.79
CA PRO A 406 11.69 2.78 6.68
C PRO A 406 10.59 2.16 5.83
N GLN A 407 9.46 1.69 6.40
CA GLN A 407 8.34 1.19 5.60
C GLN A 407 7.78 2.24 4.61
N LYS A 408 7.64 3.50 5.05
CA LYS A 408 7.22 4.62 4.18
C LYS A 408 8.23 4.87 3.05
N MET A 409 9.54 4.74 3.33
CA MET A 409 10.58 4.90 2.30
C MET A 409 10.50 3.79 1.25
N VAL A 410 10.32 2.51 1.66
CA VAL A 410 10.14 1.37 0.72
C VAL A 410 8.94 1.62 -0.17
N LYS A 411 7.80 1.98 0.40
CA LYS A 411 6.58 2.26 -0.36
C LYS A 411 6.79 3.38 -1.38
N GLY A 412 7.44 4.47 -0.98
CA GLY A 412 7.80 5.57 -1.89
C GLY A 412 8.68 5.11 -3.06
N LEU A 413 9.71 4.30 -2.77
CA LEU A 413 10.59 3.74 -3.79
C LEU A 413 9.84 2.84 -4.77
N ILE A 414 8.95 2.00 -4.27
CA ILE A 414 8.09 1.12 -5.09
C ILE A 414 7.25 1.95 -6.07
N ILE A 415 6.63 3.03 -5.60
CA ILE A 415 5.81 3.91 -6.44
C ILE A 415 6.67 4.52 -7.56
N VAL A 416 7.84 5.07 -7.22
CA VAL A 416 8.75 5.67 -8.21
C VAL A 416 9.15 4.65 -9.27
N ILE A 417 9.54 3.45 -8.86
CA ILE A 417 9.92 2.36 -9.78
C ILE A 417 8.73 1.97 -10.67
N ALA A 418 7.54 1.79 -10.09
CA ALA A 418 6.34 1.43 -10.85
C ALA A 418 5.99 2.49 -11.91
N VAL A 419 6.08 3.77 -11.57
CA VAL A 419 5.83 4.88 -12.51
C VAL A 419 6.91 4.94 -13.60
N ILE A 420 8.18 4.74 -13.26
CA ILE A 420 9.27 4.68 -14.26
C ILE A 420 8.99 3.57 -15.27
N ILE A 421 8.55 2.40 -14.82
CA ILE A 421 8.22 1.26 -15.69
C ILE A 421 7.04 1.61 -16.60
N ASP A 422 5.97 2.23 -16.07
CA ASP A 422 4.82 2.64 -16.87
C ASP A 422 5.24 3.63 -17.97
N VAL A 423 6.03 4.65 -17.65
CA VAL A 423 6.57 5.63 -18.61
C VAL A 423 7.41 4.96 -19.70
N ILE A 424 8.32 4.04 -19.32
CA ILE A 424 9.16 3.32 -20.29
C ILE A 424 8.30 2.45 -21.21
N ARG A 425 7.30 1.75 -20.66
CA ARG A 425 6.37 0.90 -21.41
C ARG A 425 5.58 1.72 -22.42
N ARG A 426 5.06 2.88 -22.01
CA ARG A 426 4.30 3.78 -22.88
C ARG A 426 5.15 4.31 -24.03
N LYS A 427 6.34 4.89 -23.75
CA LYS A 427 7.26 5.35 -24.80
C LYS A 427 7.61 4.25 -25.78
N ALA A 428 7.74 3.00 -25.27
CA ALA A 428 7.99 1.84 -26.13
C ALA A 428 6.80 1.49 -27.02
N SER A 429 5.54 1.72 -26.56
CA SER A 429 4.33 1.49 -27.34
C SER A 429 4.10 2.57 -28.41
N GLU A 430 4.34 3.85 -28.07
CA GLU A 430 4.25 4.98 -29.01
C GLU A 430 5.25 4.89 -30.16
N SER A 431 6.48 4.44 -29.89
CA SER A 431 7.53 4.23 -30.90
C SER A 431 7.30 3.01 -31.83
N ALA A 432 6.23 2.24 -31.60
CA ALA A 432 5.88 1.06 -32.39
C ALA A 432 4.64 1.29 -33.30
N LYS A 433 3.98 2.45 -33.17
CA LYS A 433 2.97 2.97 -34.08
C LYS A 433 3.62 3.87 -35.13
#